data_e7570f8194cdd5113837da64e3b71292
#
_entry.id   e7570f8194cdd5113837da64e3b71292
#
_cell.length_a   1.000
_cell.length_b   1.000
_cell.length_c   1.000
_cell.angle_alpha   90.00
_cell.angle_beta   90.00
_cell.angle_gamma   90.00
#
_symmetry.space_group_name_H-M   'P 1'
#
loop_
_entity.id
_entity.type
_entity.pdbx_description
1 polymer ?
#
loop_
_entity_poly.entity_id
_entity_poly.type
_entity_poly.pdbx_seq_one_letter_code
_entity_poly.pdbx_strand_id
1 'polypeptide(L)'
;MRQYQKTFALLAFALTAVFSLQAQAQSADNGRFLSLAPPTGLPIIPVMEGWISNPDGSASFSFGFINRNDVPVDIPVGTANYIEPAKYSGMQPTHFPAGRSTGMFTITVPESEASDDIWWHIKTGSEAALKVPGRYGIGAYELDFILPRPQGAMQPLAGFGEDGQRSAGLFAQVGEHQGTVTVGEPVILSVNVEDISVRDTT
;
A
#
# COMPACT_ATOMS: atom_id res chain seq x y z
N MET A 1 2.92 74.03 -2.02
CA MET A 1 3.97 73.12 -1.61
C MET A 1 3.58 72.15 -0.45
N ARG A 2 2.81 72.56 0.53
CA ARG A 2 2.46 71.70 1.72
C ARG A 2 1.52 70.52 1.40
N GLN A 3 0.75 70.57 0.33
CA GLN A 3 -0.21 69.53 -0.05
C GLN A 3 0.45 68.33 -0.75
N TYR A 4 1.50 68.56 -1.52
CA TYR A 4 2.25 67.51 -2.24
C TYR A 4 3.12 66.67 -1.30
N GLN A 5 3.59 67.20 -0.18
CA GLN A 5 4.37 66.45 0.79
C GLN A 5 3.52 65.40 1.56
N LYS A 6 2.21 65.69 1.80
CA LYS A 6 1.32 64.74 2.46
C LYS A 6 0.93 63.57 1.55
N THR A 7 0.76 63.78 0.26
CA THR A 7 0.45 62.76 -0.71
C THR A 7 1.66 61.81 -0.97
N PHE A 8 2.88 62.36 -0.97
CA PHE A 8 4.09 61.57 -1.11
C PHE A 8 4.36 60.68 0.09
N ALA A 9 4.08 61.14 1.32
CA ALA A 9 4.24 60.36 2.53
C ALA A 9 3.23 59.21 2.61
N LEU A 10 1.98 59.39 2.16
CA LEU A 10 0.95 58.35 2.11
C LEU A 10 1.24 57.30 1.05
N LEU A 11 1.79 57.67 -0.10
CA LEU A 11 2.20 56.72 -1.14
C LEU A 11 3.41 55.87 -0.73
N ALA A 12 4.39 56.48 -0.02
CA ALA A 12 5.54 55.73 0.49
C ALA A 12 5.15 54.74 1.60
N PHE A 13 4.17 55.08 2.46
CA PHE A 13 3.68 54.18 3.50
C PHE A 13 2.87 53.03 2.92
N ALA A 14 2.09 53.23 1.86
CA ALA A 14 1.36 52.17 1.14
C ALA A 14 2.30 51.22 0.42
N LEU A 15 3.41 51.70 -0.17
CA LEU A 15 4.39 50.83 -0.85
C LEU A 15 5.16 49.94 0.15
N THR A 16 5.51 50.46 1.32
CA THR A 16 6.21 49.65 2.35
C THR A 16 5.30 48.57 2.96
N ALA A 17 3.98 48.83 3.10
CA ALA A 17 3.03 47.82 3.58
C ALA A 17 2.81 46.66 2.61
N VAL A 18 2.88 46.91 1.29
CA VAL A 18 2.75 45.84 0.28
C VAL A 18 4.01 44.94 0.22
N PHE A 19 5.19 45.50 0.44
CA PHE A 19 6.43 44.73 0.51
C PHE A 19 6.53 43.85 1.76
N SER A 20 5.97 44.28 2.89
CA SER A 20 5.98 43.49 4.11
C SER A 20 4.99 42.28 4.07
N LEU A 21 3.93 42.36 3.28
CA LEU A 21 3.01 41.21 3.07
C LEU A 21 3.58 40.12 2.20
N GLN A 22 4.49 40.44 1.27
CA GLN A 22 5.14 39.43 0.44
C GLN A 22 6.28 38.70 1.16
N ALA A 23 6.91 39.31 2.15
CA ALA A 23 7.97 38.67 2.93
C ALA A 23 7.44 37.60 3.92
N GLN A 24 6.17 37.67 4.31
CA GLN A 24 5.55 36.67 5.20
C GLN A 24 5.09 35.40 4.46
N ALA A 25 4.85 35.46 3.14
CA ALA A 25 4.44 34.29 2.37
C ALA A 25 5.61 33.34 2.06
N GLN A 26 6.85 33.80 2.09
CA GLN A 26 8.03 32.95 1.86
C GLN A 26 8.57 32.27 3.13
N SER A 27 8.17 32.71 4.30
CA SER A 27 8.67 32.16 5.57
C SER A 27 7.99 30.86 6.00
N ALA A 28 6.83 30.54 5.44
CA ALA A 28 6.07 29.35 5.84
C ALA A 28 6.57 28.04 5.20
N ASP A 29 7.29 28.12 4.08
CA ASP A 29 7.71 26.94 3.34
C ASP A 29 9.12 26.44 3.71
N ASN A 30 9.98 27.31 4.24
CA ASN A 30 11.33 26.93 4.65
C ASN A 30 11.38 26.21 6.01
N GLY A 31 10.33 26.24 6.81
CA GLY A 31 10.25 25.52 8.08
C GLY A 31 10.07 23.99 7.92
N ARG A 32 9.54 23.54 6.78
CA ARG A 32 9.30 22.13 6.53
C ARG A 32 10.58 21.29 6.35
N PHE A 33 11.63 21.88 5.82
CA PHE A 33 12.90 21.17 5.60
C PHE A 33 13.74 21.04 6.87
N LEU A 34 13.44 21.80 7.92
CA LEU A 34 14.15 21.77 9.19
C LEU A 34 13.36 21.04 10.29
N SER A 35 12.15 20.58 10.01
CA SER A 35 11.39 19.77 10.96
C SER A 35 11.97 18.33 10.95
N LEU A 36 12.57 17.93 12.05
CA LEU A 36 13.04 16.55 12.26
C LEU A 36 11.88 15.57 12.50
N ALA A 37 10.67 16.07 12.74
CA ALA A 37 9.48 15.26 12.84
C ALA A 37 8.85 15.13 11.44
N PRO A 38 8.54 13.93 10.94
CA PRO A 38 7.81 13.77 9.70
C PRO A 38 6.47 14.49 9.81
N PRO A 39 6.04 15.24 8.77
CA PRO A 39 4.74 15.89 8.78
C PRO A 39 3.65 14.81 8.87
N THR A 40 2.63 15.06 9.67
CA THR A 40 1.43 14.22 9.72
C THR A 40 0.65 14.36 8.42
N GLY A 41 0.01 13.28 7.97
CA GLY A 41 -0.81 13.29 6.76
C GLY A 41 -0.04 13.01 5.47
N LEU A 42 1.11 12.33 5.57
CA LEU A 42 1.82 11.82 4.40
C LEU A 42 0.96 10.79 3.65
N PRO A 43 1.08 10.72 2.31
CA PRO A 43 0.34 9.75 1.54
C PRO A 43 0.76 8.31 1.90
N ILE A 44 -0.21 7.41 1.90
CA ILE A 44 0.05 5.97 1.88
C ILE A 44 0.53 5.61 0.49
N ILE A 45 1.66 4.93 0.41
CA ILE A 45 2.30 4.53 -0.85
C ILE A 45 1.92 3.08 -1.14
N PRO A 46 1.08 2.80 -2.14
CA PRO A 46 0.79 1.43 -2.56
C PRO A 46 2.00 0.83 -3.25
N VAL A 47 2.23 -0.46 -3.04
CA VAL A 47 3.37 -1.19 -3.61
C VAL A 47 2.88 -2.49 -4.23
N MET A 48 3.24 -2.75 -5.48
CA MET A 48 3.19 -4.08 -6.05
C MET A 48 4.45 -4.83 -5.62
N GLU A 49 4.29 -5.98 -5.00
CA GLU A 49 5.42 -6.79 -4.52
C GLU A 49 5.85 -7.82 -5.55
N GLY A 50 4.90 -8.30 -6.33
CA GLY A 50 5.19 -9.22 -7.40
C GLY A 50 3.96 -9.97 -7.89
N TRP A 51 4.19 -10.92 -8.80
CA TRP A 51 3.17 -11.76 -9.41
C TRP A 51 3.65 -13.22 -9.49
N ILE A 52 2.70 -14.12 -9.57
CA ILE A 52 2.94 -15.54 -9.84
C ILE A 52 2.00 -16.04 -10.94
N SER A 53 2.46 -17.04 -11.71
CA SER A 53 1.61 -17.88 -12.53
C SER A 53 1.07 -19.03 -11.68
N ASN A 54 -0.22 -19.23 -11.67
CA ASN A 54 -0.83 -20.38 -11.02
C ASN A 54 -0.90 -21.58 -11.97
N PRO A 55 -0.93 -22.82 -11.45
CA PRO A 55 -1.00 -24.02 -12.28
C PRO A 55 -2.23 -24.12 -13.20
N ASP A 56 -3.30 -23.40 -12.88
CA ASP A 56 -4.54 -23.32 -13.65
C ASP A 56 -4.51 -22.26 -14.76
N GLY A 57 -3.36 -21.60 -14.96
CA GLY A 57 -3.17 -20.53 -15.93
C GLY A 57 -3.55 -19.14 -15.42
N SER A 58 -4.17 -19.03 -14.24
CA SER A 58 -4.46 -17.74 -13.64
C SER A 58 -3.17 -17.05 -13.17
N ALA A 59 -3.24 -15.73 -12.95
CA ALA A 59 -2.14 -14.94 -12.39
C ALA A 59 -2.57 -14.31 -11.07
N SER A 60 -1.67 -14.30 -10.09
CA SER A 60 -1.89 -13.66 -8.80
C SER A 60 -0.91 -12.52 -8.58
N PHE A 61 -1.42 -11.36 -8.15
CA PHE A 61 -0.63 -10.17 -7.84
C PHE A 61 -0.64 -9.91 -6.36
N SER A 62 0.55 -9.74 -5.76
CA SER A 62 0.74 -9.39 -4.36
C SER A 62 0.94 -7.91 -4.19
N PHE A 63 0.25 -7.33 -3.21
CA PHE A 63 0.34 -5.94 -2.87
C PHE A 63 0.65 -5.72 -1.39
N GLY A 64 1.45 -4.71 -1.15
CA GLY A 64 1.73 -4.14 0.16
C GLY A 64 1.63 -2.62 0.13
N PHE A 65 2.07 -1.97 1.19
CA PHE A 65 2.11 -0.51 1.25
C PHE A 65 3.20 0.00 2.19
N ILE A 66 3.46 1.31 2.09
CA ILE A 66 4.33 2.03 3.02
C ILE A 66 3.53 3.20 3.60
N ASN A 67 3.32 3.18 4.90
CA ASN A 67 2.82 4.32 5.66
C ASN A 67 4.00 5.03 6.33
N ARG A 68 4.34 6.22 5.86
CA ARG A 68 5.44 7.03 6.41
C ARG A 68 5.01 7.93 7.56
N ASN A 69 3.73 7.90 7.94
CA ASN A 69 3.26 8.57 9.14
C ASN A 69 3.66 7.78 10.39
N ASP A 70 3.79 8.44 11.52
CA ASP A 70 4.08 7.81 12.81
C ASP A 70 2.85 7.15 13.45
N VAL A 71 1.69 7.31 12.83
CA VAL A 71 0.40 6.79 13.29
C VAL A 71 -0.28 5.99 12.19
N PRO A 72 -1.15 5.03 12.55
CA PRO A 72 -1.97 4.34 11.57
C PRO A 72 -2.94 5.31 10.87
N VAL A 73 -3.33 4.98 9.64
CA VAL A 73 -4.28 5.72 8.82
C VAL A 73 -5.39 4.77 8.38
N ASP A 74 -6.65 5.20 8.51
CA ASP A 74 -7.81 4.44 8.05
C ASP A 74 -8.37 5.08 6.77
N ILE A 75 -8.49 4.27 5.71
CA ILE A 75 -9.07 4.68 4.42
C ILE A 75 -10.04 3.58 3.98
N PRO A 76 -11.34 3.77 4.16
CA PRO A 76 -12.32 2.76 3.78
C PRO A 76 -12.35 2.53 2.26
N VAL A 77 -12.78 1.34 1.87
CA VAL A 77 -13.05 1.02 0.46
C VAL A 77 -14.06 2.02 -0.11
N GLY A 78 -13.76 2.58 -1.28
CA GLY A 78 -14.57 3.59 -1.92
C GLY A 78 -13.75 4.48 -2.84
N THR A 79 -14.15 5.72 -3.05
CA THR A 79 -13.50 6.65 -3.99
C THR A 79 -12.05 7.01 -3.62
N ALA A 80 -11.66 6.79 -2.36
CA ALA A 80 -10.30 7.04 -1.88
C ALA A 80 -9.43 5.77 -1.79
N ASN A 81 -10.02 4.58 -1.93
CA ASN A 81 -9.32 3.30 -1.84
C ASN A 81 -10.10 2.27 -2.67
N TYR A 82 -9.66 2.03 -3.89
CA TYR A 82 -10.35 1.13 -4.82
C TYR A 82 -9.39 0.45 -5.79
N ILE A 83 -9.89 -0.59 -6.43
CA ILE A 83 -9.18 -1.35 -7.45
C ILE A 83 -9.92 -1.24 -8.78
N GLU A 84 -9.17 -1.15 -9.85
CA GLU A 84 -9.64 -1.25 -11.23
C GLU A 84 -9.06 -2.50 -11.89
N PRO A 85 -9.90 -3.31 -12.54
CA PRO A 85 -11.37 -3.22 -12.70
C PRO A 85 -12.12 -3.39 -11.38
N ALA A 86 -13.30 -2.73 -11.26
CA ALA A 86 -14.08 -2.66 -10.03
C ALA A 86 -14.49 -4.03 -9.44
N LYS A 87 -14.55 -5.08 -10.26
CA LYS A 87 -14.87 -6.45 -9.83
C LYS A 87 -13.84 -7.02 -8.84
N TYR A 88 -12.63 -6.47 -8.80
CA TYR A 88 -11.56 -6.85 -7.86
C TYR A 88 -11.50 -5.95 -6.64
N SER A 89 -12.32 -4.90 -6.57
CA SER A 89 -12.36 -4.00 -5.43
C SER A 89 -13.09 -4.61 -4.24
N GLY A 90 -12.56 -4.44 -3.03
CA GLY A 90 -13.10 -4.97 -1.77
C GLY A 90 -12.13 -5.85 -1.00
N MET A 91 -11.05 -6.30 -1.63
CA MET A 91 -10.02 -7.14 -0.98
C MET A 91 -8.89 -6.31 -0.34
N GLN A 92 -8.75 -5.06 -0.75
CA GLN A 92 -7.69 -4.18 -0.26
C GLN A 92 -7.88 -3.79 1.19
N PRO A 93 -6.79 -3.55 1.95
CA PRO A 93 -6.86 -3.14 3.35
C PRO A 93 -7.50 -1.77 3.51
N THR A 94 -8.13 -1.55 4.65
CA THR A 94 -8.72 -0.27 5.06
C THR A 94 -7.98 0.37 6.22
N HIS A 95 -7.12 -0.39 6.91
CA HIS A 95 -6.29 0.04 8.03
C HIS A 95 -4.82 -0.07 7.63
N PHE A 96 -4.09 1.02 7.77
CA PHE A 96 -2.70 1.16 7.34
C PHE A 96 -1.80 1.50 8.53
N PRO A 97 -1.26 0.51 9.27
CA PRO A 97 -0.32 0.75 10.35
C PRO A 97 0.92 1.49 9.85
N ALA A 98 1.59 2.21 10.76
CA ALA A 98 2.84 2.90 10.46
C ALA A 98 3.93 1.92 9.98
N GLY A 99 4.76 2.37 9.05
CA GLY A 99 5.85 1.58 8.48
C GLY A 99 5.50 0.88 7.18
N ARG A 100 6.29 -0.14 6.85
CA ARG A 100 6.09 -0.98 5.66
C ARG A 100 5.32 -2.23 6.02
N SER A 101 4.30 -2.54 5.24
CA SER A 101 3.54 -3.79 5.32
C SER A 101 3.60 -4.52 3.98
N THR A 102 3.95 -5.80 4.03
CA THR A 102 4.14 -6.65 2.84
C THR A 102 3.12 -7.78 2.84
N GLY A 103 2.75 -8.29 1.64
CA GLY A 103 1.82 -9.41 1.50
C GLY A 103 0.44 -9.14 2.08
N MET A 104 -0.03 -7.89 2.00
CA MET A 104 -1.27 -7.50 2.68
C MET A 104 -2.53 -8.05 2.03
N PHE A 105 -2.52 -8.16 0.72
CA PHE A 105 -3.60 -8.78 -0.03
C PHE A 105 -3.13 -9.22 -1.41
N THR A 106 -3.92 -10.08 -2.02
CA THR A 106 -3.64 -10.66 -3.33
C THR A 106 -4.88 -10.55 -4.20
N ILE A 107 -4.66 -10.31 -5.48
CA ILE A 107 -5.70 -10.37 -6.50
C ILE A 107 -5.32 -11.48 -7.49
N THR A 108 -6.19 -12.45 -7.65
CA THR A 108 -6.05 -13.48 -8.66
C THR A 108 -6.97 -13.18 -9.85
N VAL A 109 -6.41 -13.19 -11.03
CA VAL A 109 -7.11 -12.94 -12.29
C VAL A 109 -7.04 -14.18 -13.18
N PRO A 110 -8.10 -14.50 -13.95
CA PRO A 110 -8.06 -15.61 -14.88
C PRO A 110 -7.05 -15.35 -16.00
N GLU A 111 -6.58 -16.41 -16.64
CA GLU A 111 -5.62 -16.34 -17.76
C GLU A 111 -6.04 -15.32 -18.84
N SER A 112 -7.32 -15.28 -19.16
CA SER A 112 -7.88 -14.36 -20.17
C SER A 112 -7.70 -12.87 -19.84
N GLU A 113 -7.43 -12.53 -18.59
CA GLU A 113 -7.26 -11.17 -18.09
C GLU A 113 -5.86 -10.90 -17.54
N ALA A 114 -4.99 -11.91 -17.54
CA ALA A 114 -3.66 -11.78 -16.96
C ALA A 114 -2.79 -10.72 -17.66
N SER A 115 -3.07 -10.42 -18.94
CA SER A 115 -2.38 -9.39 -19.70
C SER A 115 -2.81 -7.96 -19.36
N ASP A 116 -3.93 -7.79 -18.65
CA ASP A 116 -4.45 -6.49 -18.29
C ASP A 116 -3.91 -6.04 -16.94
N ASP A 117 -3.59 -4.75 -16.84
CA ASP A 117 -3.13 -4.17 -15.57
C ASP A 117 -4.28 -4.09 -14.57
N ILE A 118 -4.01 -4.51 -13.34
CA ILE A 118 -4.89 -4.29 -12.19
C ILE A 118 -4.37 -3.11 -11.41
N TRP A 119 -5.14 -2.03 -11.31
CA TRP A 119 -4.69 -0.80 -10.66
C TRP A 119 -5.26 -0.66 -9.25
N TRP A 120 -4.41 -0.59 -8.25
CA TRP A 120 -4.81 -0.18 -6.90
C TRP A 120 -4.61 1.31 -6.73
N HIS A 121 -5.70 2.01 -6.44
CA HIS A 121 -5.74 3.45 -6.21
C HIS A 121 -5.93 3.74 -4.74
N ILE A 122 -5.14 4.67 -4.21
CA ILE A 122 -5.26 5.12 -2.83
C ILE A 122 -5.05 6.63 -2.73
N LYS A 123 -5.92 7.29 -1.98
CA LYS A 123 -5.87 8.73 -1.72
C LYS A 123 -5.88 8.99 -0.24
N THR A 124 -4.86 9.66 0.27
CA THR A 124 -4.73 10.01 1.68
C THR A 124 -5.09 11.48 1.87
N GLY A 125 -6.17 11.76 2.60
CA GLY A 125 -6.61 13.13 2.89
C GLY A 125 -6.85 13.96 1.63
N SER A 126 -6.23 15.14 1.56
CA SER A 126 -6.31 16.07 0.43
C SER A 126 -5.26 15.85 -0.65
N GLU A 127 -4.33 14.91 -0.44
CA GLU A 127 -3.25 14.62 -1.39
C GLU A 127 -3.78 14.05 -2.72
N ALA A 128 -2.94 14.08 -3.75
CA ALA A 128 -3.24 13.42 -5.01
C ALA A 128 -3.32 11.91 -4.80
N ALA A 129 -4.23 11.25 -5.53
CA ALA A 129 -4.31 9.79 -5.50
C ALA A 129 -3.03 9.17 -6.06
N LEU A 130 -2.47 8.21 -5.34
CA LEU A 130 -1.41 7.34 -5.81
C LEU A 130 -2.01 6.07 -6.37
N LYS A 131 -1.34 5.43 -7.32
CA LYS A 131 -1.75 4.15 -7.84
C LYS A 131 -0.55 3.28 -8.20
N VAL A 132 -0.74 1.98 -8.14
CA VAL A 132 0.24 0.98 -8.54
C VAL A 132 -0.42 -0.09 -9.40
N PRO A 133 0.21 -0.53 -10.51
CA PRO A 133 -0.31 -1.64 -11.31
C PRO A 133 0.10 -2.99 -10.72
N GLY A 134 -0.82 -3.95 -10.67
CA GLY A 134 -0.52 -5.37 -10.73
C GLY A 134 -0.32 -5.72 -12.19
N ARG A 135 0.92 -6.04 -12.58
CA ARG A 135 1.29 -6.28 -13.98
C ARG A 135 1.99 -7.62 -14.13
N TYR A 136 1.45 -8.45 -15.00
CA TYR A 136 1.98 -9.77 -15.35
C TYR A 136 3.17 -9.68 -16.32
N GLY A 137 4.05 -10.69 -16.27
CA GLY A 137 5.09 -10.89 -17.30
C GLY A 137 6.36 -10.07 -17.12
N ILE A 138 6.47 -9.22 -16.07
CA ILE A 138 7.72 -8.53 -15.75
C ILE A 138 8.57 -9.45 -14.88
N GLY A 139 9.59 -10.09 -15.43
CA GLY A 139 10.40 -11.09 -14.75
C GLY A 139 11.07 -10.60 -13.45
N ALA A 140 11.38 -9.30 -13.34
CA ALA A 140 11.94 -8.71 -12.11
C ALA A 140 10.96 -8.75 -10.91
N TYR A 141 9.67 -8.92 -11.16
CA TYR A 141 8.61 -9.00 -10.16
C TYR A 141 7.96 -10.39 -10.07
N GLU A 142 8.52 -11.39 -10.76
CA GLU A 142 8.06 -12.76 -10.65
C GLU A 142 8.48 -13.35 -9.32
N LEU A 143 7.50 -13.70 -8.48
CA LEU A 143 7.75 -14.21 -7.12
C LEU A 143 7.95 -15.73 -7.12
N ASP A 144 7.43 -16.40 -8.13
CA ASP A 144 7.53 -17.86 -8.28
C ASP A 144 8.90 -18.32 -8.75
N PHE A 145 9.77 -17.40 -9.12
CA PHE A 145 11.16 -17.67 -9.51
C PHE A 145 12.07 -18.01 -8.32
N ILE A 146 11.51 -18.49 -7.23
CA ILE A 146 12.27 -19.15 -6.19
C ILE A 146 12.54 -20.57 -6.71
N LEU A 147 13.56 -20.69 -7.56
CA LEU A 147 14.20 -21.96 -7.84
C LEU A 147 14.34 -22.75 -6.54
N PRO A 148 14.18 -24.10 -6.59
CA PRO A 148 14.51 -24.93 -5.43
C PRO A 148 15.81 -24.41 -4.84
N ARG A 149 15.74 -23.90 -3.62
CA ARG A 149 16.93 -23.34 -2.98
C ARG A 149 18.01 -24.41 -2.95
N PRO A 150 19.30 -24.06 -3.08
CA PRO A 150 20.37 -25.02 -2.87
C PRO A 150 20.08 -25.84 -1.61
N GLN A 151 20.25 -27.14 -1.66
CA GLN A 151 20.03 -28.08 -0.56
C GLN A 151 18.57 -28.59 -0.37
N GLY A 152 17.72 -28.52 -1.41
CA GLY A 152 16.40 -29.15 -1.39
C GLY A 152 15.36 -28.44 -0.51
N ALA A 153 15.56 -27.16 -0.21
CA ALA A 153 14.53 -26.37 0.47
C ALA A 153 13.33 -26.20 -0.45
N MET A 154 12.16 -26.64 0.00
CA MET A 154 10.87 -26.50 -0.68
C MET A 154 10.02 -25.46 0.04
N GLN A 155 9.05 -24.92 -0.69
CA GLN A 155 8.06 -24.05 -0.08
C GLN A 155 7.18 -24.87 0.88
N PRO A 156 6.94 -24.41 2.12
CA PRO A 156 6.12 -25.16 3.05
C PRO A 156 4.65 -25.20 2.58
N LEU A 157 3.97 -26.26 2.95
CA LEU A 157 2.53 -26.36 2.80
C LEU A 157 1.88 -25.67 4.01
N ALA A 158 0.86 -24.85 3.77
CA ALA A 158 0.12 -24.16 4.84
C ALA A 158 -1.37 -24.39 4.70
N GLY A 159 -2.08 -24.47 5.84
CA GLY A 159 -3.51 -24.66 5.91
C GLY A 159 -4.13 -24.00 7.15
N PHE A 160 -5.40 -23.60 7.11
CA PHE A 160 -6.15 -23.13 8.28
C PHE A 160 -6.76 -24.28 9.06
N GLY A 161 -6.69 -24.20 10.41
CA GLY A 161 -7.17 -25.23 11.31
C GLY A 161 -6.21 -26.42 11.44
N GLU A 162 -6.46 -27.32 12.40
CA GLU A 162 -5.61 -28.47 12.63
C GLU A 162 -5.65 -29.49 11.49
N ASP A 163 -6.84 -29.67 10.88
CA ASP A 163 -7.10 -30.61 9.79
C ASP A 163 -7.33 -29.94 8.45
N GLY A 164 -7.00 -28.64 8.33
CA GLY A 164 -7.20 -27.88 7.09
C GLY A 164 -6.39 -28.42 5.94
N GLN A 165 -6.99 -28.43 4.74
CA GLN A 165 -6.29 -28.79 3.53
C GLN A 165 -5.09 -27.85 3.32
N ARG A 166 -3.91 -28.42 3.17
CA ARG A 166 -2.67 -27.68 2.95
C ARG A 166 -2.41 -27.50 1.49
N SER A 167 -1.93 -26.33 1.10
CA SER A 167 -1.48 -26.05 -0.23
C SER A 167 -0.11 -25.36 -0.22
N ALA A 168 0.66 -25.59 -1.29
CA ALA A 168 1.89 -24.87 -1.56
C ALA A 168 1.57 -23.65 -2.41
N GLY A 169 2.37 -22.62 -2.27
CA GLY A 169 2.29 -21.40 -3.06
C GLY A 169 2.42 -20.17 -2.20
N LEU A 170 2.77 -19.05 -2.80
CA LEU A 170 2.83 -17.75 -2.11
C LEU A 170 1.49 -17.36 -1.49
N PHE A 171 0.42 -17.91 -2.04
CA PHE A 171 -0.95 -17.70 -1.64
C PHE A 171 -1.62 -19.07 -1.56
N ALA A 172 -1.42 -19.75 -0.42
CA ALA A 172 -2.20 -20.92 -0.13
C ALA A 172 -3.66 -20.50 -0.09
N GLN A 173 -4.46 -20.92 -1.06
CA GLN A 173 -5.91 -20.83 -0.97
C GLN A 173 -6.36 -21.85 0.08
N VAL A 174 -6.28 -21.42 1.29
CA VAL A 174 -6.61 -22.24 2.44
C VAL A 174 -8.07 -22.04 2.73
N GLY A 175 -8.89 -22.81 2.12
CA GLY A 175 -10.30 -23.00 2.40
C GLY A 175 -11.06 -21.86 3.10
N GLU A 176 -12.31 -21.66 2.77
CA GLU A 176 -13.17 -20.73 3.49
C GLU A 176 -13.49 -21.32 4.88
N HIS A 177 -13.09 -20.64 5.94
CA HIS A 177 -13.62 -20.93 7.26
C HIS A 177 -14.97 -20.23 7.41
N GLN A 178 -16.06 -20.99 7.33
CA GLN A 178 -17.40 -20.49 7.61
C GLN A 178 -17.67 -20.66 9.10
N GLY A 179 -17.62 -19.55 9.83
CA GLY A 179 -17.91 -19.52 11.26
C GLY A 179 -18.70 -18.27 11.65
N THR A 180 -19.52 -18.39 12.69
CA THR A 180 -20.19 -17.23 13.29
C THR A 180 -19.27 -16.63 14.34
N VAL A 181 -18.98 -15.34 14.24
CA VAL A 181 -18.21 -14.59 15.24
C VAL A 181 -19.10 -13.60 15.97
N THR A 182 -18.87 -13.43 17.27
CA THR A 182 -19.58 -12.45 18.09
C THR A 182 -18.75 -11.18 18.20
N VAL A 183 -19.37 -10.05 17.98
CA VAL A 183 -18.69 -8.75 18.12
C VAL A 183 -18.20 -8.56 19.55
N GLY A 184 -16.90 -8.27 19.71
CA GLY A 184 -16.27 -8.07 21.02
C GLY A 184 -15.62 -9.32 21.60
N GLU A 185 -15.81 -10.49 20.99
CA GLU A 185 -15.13 -11.73 21.40
C GLU A 185 -13.87 -11.96 20.56
N PRO A 186 -12.77 -12.48 21.14
CA PRO A 186 -11.57 -12.80 20.43
C PRO A 186 -11.80 -13.95 19.44
N VAL A 187 -11.30 -13.80 18.22
CA VAL A 187 -11.28 -14.86 17.21
C VAL A 187 -9.90 -15.50 17.20
N ILE A 188 -9.84 -16.81 17.42
CA ILE A 188 -8.60 -17.57 17.34
C ILE A 188 -8.54 -18.23 15.95
N LEU A 189 -7.54 -17.87 15.17
CA LEU A 189 -7.24 -18.50 13.90
C LEU A 189 -5.99 -19.36 14.05
N SER A 190 -6.11 -20.64 13.75
CA SER A 190 -5.00 -21.58 13.75
C SER A 190 -4.52 -21.80 12.32
N VAL A 191 -3.20 -21.77 12.13
CA VAL A 191 -2.56 -22.12 10.86
C VAL A 191 -1.66 -23.33 11.13
N ASN A 192 -1.82 -24.37 10.35
CA ASN A 192 -0.88 -25.49 10.37
C ASN A 192 0.09 -25.34 9.20
N VAL A 193 1.37 -25.62 9.42
CA VAL A 193 2.43 -25.51 8.43
C VAL A 193 3.22 -26.80 8.40
N GLU A 194 3.50 -27.30 7.20
CA GLU A 194 4.33 -28.49 7.01
C GLU A 194 5.53 -28.13 6.13
N ASP A 195 6.72 -28.35 6.64
CA ASP A 195 7.95 -28.25 5.86
C ASP A 195 8.17 -29.56 5.10
N ILE A 196 8.03 -29.52 3.78
CA ILE A 196 8.24 -30.65 2.86
C ILE A 196 9.66 -30.67 2.26
N SER A 197 10.56 -29.84 2.76
CA SER A 197 11.94 -29.78 2.29
C SER A 197 12.68 -31.09 2.54
N VAL A 198 13.30 -31.64 1.50
CA VAL A 198 14.21 -32.77 1.59
C VAL A 198 15.63 -32.20 1.64
N ARG A 199 16.22 -32.16 2.83
CA ARG A 199 17.60 -31.74 2.97
C ARG A 199 18.52 -32.87 2.54
N ASP A 200 19.37 -32.60 1.54
CA ASP A 200 20.46 -33.49 1.23
C ASP A 200 21.50 -33.38 2.35
N THR A 201 21.69 -34.42 3.11
CA THR A 201 22.60 -34.48 4.27
C THR A 201 23.96 -35.07 3.92
N THR A 202 24.33 -35.10 2.61
CA THR A 202 25.65 -35.56 2.16
C THR A 202 26.70 -34.47 2.20
#